data_8c6812531a7dcce62f9af41f115c354a
#
_entry.id   8c6812531a7dcce62f9af41f115c354a
#
_cell.length_a   1.000
_cell.length_b   1.000
_cell.length_c   1.000
_cell.angle_alpha   90.00
_cell.angle_beta   90.00
_cell.angle_gamma   90.00
#
_symmetry.space_group_name_H-M   'P 1'
#
loop_
_entity.id
_entity.type
_entity.pdbx_description
1 polymer ?
#
loop_
_entity_poly.entity_id
_entity_poly.type
_entity_poly.pdbx_seq_one_letter_code
_entity_poly.pdbx_strand_id
1 'polypeptide(L)'
;MLQALAKDSIFPQLSGLAKGHGVHNEPRRATLVLVIITIAILLWGGLEGLSPTGMSTGMNMVAEIASMCFLLTYAMVNLAAFVESYGANPSFRPRFRFFHWSIAMYGFVACILVAFYIDYIAATAALVIAWGLFLYIKHRQFEVDFGDARRGFLYSRIRMNLYKLARTPVHPKNWRPTMVILSSRPEMQFYMPYFATMLESDRGIISMVQFVECRVDSDAFGMRDQYRKQLTGILEQHEIYSVFPEVVVCKDFDKALYIFLQSHLVGPLKPNIVMMGFPDNEERIDQNIRHIRTIQTLHMSCVMMHNFDRYRRLLRRVVRGR
;
A
#
# COMPACT_ATOMS: atom_id res chain seq x y z
N MET A 1 6.58 -17.89 24.79
CA MET A 1 7.11 -17.14 23.63
C MET A 1 7.75 -18.04 22.57
N LEU A 2 8.79 -18.88 22.89
CA LEU A 2 9.46 -19.73 21.89
C LEU A 2 8.51 -20.69 21.15
N GLN A 3 7.54 -21.31 21.87
CA GLN A 3 6.51 -22.15 21.25
C GLN A 3 5.57 -21.35 20.35
N ALA A 4 5.18 -20.13 20.73
CA ALA A 4 4.34 -19.27 19.90
C ALA A 4 5.05 -18.93 18.60
N LEU A 5 6.31 -18.49 18.68
CA LEU A 5 7.16 -18.21 17.52
C LEU A 5 7.28 -19.42 16.58
N ALA A 6 7.39 -20.64 17.15
CA ALA A 6 7.44 -21.87 16.38
C ALA A 6 6.09 -22.22 15.72
N LYS A 7 4.95 -21.91 16.37
CA LYS A 7 3.59 -22.10 15.80
C LYS A 7 3.32 -21.15 14.65
N ASP A 8 3.81 -19.91 14.72
CA ASP A 8 3.67 -18.91 13.67
C ASP A 8 4.51 -19.23 12.42
N SER A 9 5.27 -20.35 12.46
CA SER A 9 6.08 -20.88 11.33
C SER A 9 7.07 -19.87 10.74
N ILE A 10 7.43 -18.83 11.51
CA ILE A 10 8.40 -17.80 11.09
C ILE A 10 9.77 -18.45 10.83
N PHE A 11 10.14 -19.42 11.67
CA PHE A 11 11.36 -20.22 11.51
C PHE A 11 11.01 -21.70 11.39
N PRO A 12 11.06 -22.31 10.18
CA PRO A 12 10.72 -23.72 9.97
C PRO A 12 11.59 -24.67 10.78
N GLN A 13 12.84 -24.25 11.06
CA GLN A 13 13.77 -25.03 11.88
C GLN A 13 13.23 -25.24 13.31
N LEU A 14 12.37 -24.35 13.78
CA LEU A 14 11.76 -24.43 15.11
C LEU A 14 10.42 -25.18 15.13
N SER A 15 9.95 -25.73 14.00
CA SER A 15 8.66 -26.42 13.89
C SER A 15 8.49 -27.58 14.91
N GLY A 16 9.58 -28.24 15.28
CA GLY A 16 9.58 -29.27 16.33
C GLY A 16 9.20 -28.77 17.72
N LEU A 17 9.36 -27.45 17.98
CA LEU A 17 9.02 -26.81 19.27
C LEU A 17 7.57 -26.29 19.28
N ALA A 18 6.87 -26.30 18.15
CA ALA A 18 5.47 -25.88 18.03
C ALA A 18 4.51 -26.85 18.78
N LYS A 19 4.88 -28.14 18.86
CA LYS A 19 4.05 -29.19 19.49
C LYS A 19 4.10 -29.07 21.01
N GLY A 20 2.95 -28.76 21.63
CA GLY A 20 2.77 -28.83 23.06
C GLY A 20 2.44 -30.26 23.56
N HIS A 21 2.39 -30.44 24.87
CA HIS A 21 2.07 -31.69 25.53
C HIS A 21 0.79 -31.58 26.37
N GLY A 22 -0.05 -32.61 26.33
CA GLY A 22 -1.28 -32.69 27.12
C GLY A 22 -2.44 -31.80 26.63
N VAL A 23 -3.55 -31.80 27.38
CA VAL A 23 -4.80 -31.06 27.05
C VAL A 23 -4.57 -29.54 27.02
N HIS A 24 -3.67 -29.03 27.86
CA HIS A 24 -3.36 -27.59 27.95
C HIS A 24 -2.24 -27.12 26.99
N ASN A 25 -1.74 -28.02 26.12
CA ASN A 25 -0.74 -27.68 25.10
C ASN A 25 0.57 -27.07 25.72
N GLU A 26 1.04 -27.67 26.85
CA GLU A 26 2.21 -27.19 27.59
C GLU A 26 3.48 -27.21 26.75
N PRO A 27 4.32 -26.13 26.78
CA PRO A 27 5.51 -25.98 25.95
C PRO A 27 6.74 -26.77 26.48
N ARG A 28 6.61 -28.04 26.88
CA ARG A 28 7.67 -28.81 27.54
C ARG A 28 8.98 -28.85 26.76
N ARG A 29 8.90 -29.03 25.41
CA ARG A 29 10.09 -29.06 24.55
C ARG A 29 10.78 -27.69 24.47
N ALA A 30 10.00 -26.61 24.32
CA ALA A 30 10.53 -25.25 24.27
C ALA A 30 11.16 -24.86 25.62
N THR A 31 10.55 -25.25 26.74
CA THR A 31 11.09 -25.03 28.11
C THR A 31 12.40 -25.78 28.32
N LEU A 32 12.48 -27.05 27.90
CA LEU A 32 13.69 -27.84 28.01
C LEU A 32 14.86 -27.22 27.24
N VAL A 33 14.62 -26.76 26.00
CA VAL A 33 15.64 -26.05 25.19
C VAL A 33 16.10 -24.77 25.88
N LEU A 34 15.19 -23.99 26.45
CA LEU A 34 15.54 -22.76 27.18
C LEU A 34 16.36 -23.08 28.44
N VAL A 35 16.00 -24.11 29.19
CA VAL A 35 16.76 -24.53 30.37
C VAL A 35 18.19 -24.97 30.00
N ILE A 36 18.36 -25.74 28.93
CA ILE A 36 19.68 -26.16 28.45
C ILE A 36 20.52 -24.92 28.06
N ILE A 37 19.95 -23.98 27.30
CA ILE A 37 20.63 -22.75 26.90
C ILE A 37 21.02 -21.93 28.12
N THR A 38 20.12 -21.79 29.10
CA THR A 38 20.40 -21.03 30.33
C THR A 38 21.53 -21.67 31.13
N ILE A 39 21.52 -22.99 31.30
CA ILE A 39 22.60 -23.71 32.00
C ILE A 39 23.93 -23.56 31.26
N ALA A 40 23.94 -23.67 29.94
CA ALA A 40 25.13 -23.48 29.10
C ALA A 40 25.75 -22.08 29.28
N ILE A 41 24.90 -21.03 29.27
CA ILE A 41 25.32 -19.64 29.49
C ILE A 41 25.90 -19.44 30.90
N LEU A 42 25.24 -20.00 31.93
CA LEU A 42 25.71 -19.89 33.30
C LEU A 42 27.04 -20.62 33.52
N LEU A 43 27.23 -21.81 32.95
CA LEU A 43 28.48 -22.55 33.00
C LEU A 43 29.59 -21.77 32.26
N TRP A 44 29.32 -21.26 31.10
CA TRP A 44 30.28 -20.44 30.32
C TRP A 44 30.70 -19.19 31.10
N GLY A 45 29.74 -18.42 31.64
CA GLY A 45 30.00 -17.22 32.43
C GLY A 45 30.69 -17.50 33.77
N GLY A 46 30.50 -18.71 34.37
CA GLY A 46 31.16 -19.10 35.62
C GLY A 46 32.55 -19.72 35.46
N LEU A 47 32.89 -20.23 34.26
CA LEU A 47 34.21 -20.82 33.97
C LEU A 47 35.30 -19.78 33.74
N GLU A 48 34.92 -18.58 33.28
CA GLU A 48 35.87 -17.45 33.20
C GLU A 48 36.08 -16.86 34.60
N GLY A 49 37.25 -17.12 35.17
CA GLY A 49 37.61 -16.84 36.56
C GLY A 49 37.21 -15.44 37.07
N LEU A 50 37.10 -15.32 38.38
CA LEU A 50 36.81 -14.09 39.08
C LEU A 50 37.86 -13.02 38.75
N SER A 51 37.42 -11.89 38.23
CA SER A 51 38.29 -10.72 38.11
C SER A 51 38.73 -10.21 39.48
N PRO A 52 39.85 -9.44 39.61
CA PRO A 52 40.28 -8.86 40.86
C PRO A 52 39.22 -8.02 41.59
N THR A 53 38.18 -7.58 40.88
CA THR A 53 37.02 -6.83 41.39
C THR A 53 35.90 -7.71 41.94
N GLY A 54 36.06 -9.05 41.97
CA GLY A 54 35.05 -10.00 42.49
C GLY A 54 33.91 -10.34 41.56
N MET A 55 33.85 -9.78 40.35
CA MET A 55 32.85 -10.15 39.32
C MET A 55 33.52 -10.94 38.20
N SER A 56 32.88 -11.99 37.73
CA SER A 56 33.38 -12.77 36.60
C SER A 56 33.17 -11.97 35.28
N THR A 57 34.19 -11.92 34.42
CA THR A 57 34.16 -11.29 33.12
C THR A 57 32.99 -11.84 32.27
N GLY A 58 32.72 -13.14 32.34
CA GLY A 58 31.63 -13.79 31.64
C GLY A 58 30.24 -13.34 32.10
N MET A 59 30.04 -13.07 33.41
CA MET A 59 28.76 -12.54 33.90
C MET A 59 28.48 -11.12 33.41
N ASN A 60 29.51 -10.27 33.32
CA ASN A 60 29.38 -8.94 32.76
C ASN A 60 28.99 -9.00 31.27
N MET A 61 29.64 -9.87 30.49
CA MET A 61 29.32 -10.10 29.07
C MET A 61 27.85 -10.58 28.88
N VAL A 62 27.39 -11.50 29.73
CA VAL A 62 25.98 -11.95 29.69
C VAL A 62 25.04 -10.82 30.03
N ALA A 63 25.35 -9.97 30.99
CA ALA A 63 24.54 -8.80 31.35
C ALA A 63 24.48 -7.76 30.24
N GLU A 64 25.58 -7.50 29.55
CA GLU A 64 25.66 -6.61 28.40
C GLU A 64 24.80 -7.11 27.22
N ILE A 65 24.95 -8.40 26.86
CA ILE A 65 24.13 -9.03 25.79
C ILE A 65 22.65 -8.98 26.15
N ALA A 66 22.28 -9.30 27.37
CA ALA A 66 20.88 -9.24 27.82
C ALA A 66 20.33 -7.81 27.72
N SER A 67 21.10 -6.81 28.16
CA SER A 67 20.73 -5.41 28.09
C SER A 67 20.53 -4.95 26.64
N MET A 68 21.40 -5.36 25.71
CA MET A 68 21.26 -5.07 24.29
C MET A 68 19.99 -5.71 23.69
N CYS A 69 19.69 -6.95 24.04
CA CYS A 69 18.46 -7.62 23.62
C CYS A 69 17.20 -6.90 24.10
N PHE A 70 17.18 -6.43 25.36
CA PHE A 70 16.06 -5.66 25.91
C PHE A 70 15.93 -4.31 25.21
N LEU A 71 17.00 -3.55 25.05
CA LEU A 71 16.99 -2.25 24.40
C LEU A 71 16.52 -2.37 22.94
N LEU A 72 16.99 -3.37 22.20
CA LEU A 72 16.55 -3.65 20.85
C LEU A 72 15.07 -4.01 20.79
N THR A 73 14.59 -4.85 21.73
CA THR A 73 13.17 -5.21 21.80
C THR A 73 12.29 -3.98 22.07
N TYR A 74 12.66 -3.15 23.03
CA TYR A 74 11.92 -1.91 23.30
C TYR A 74 12.01 -0.91 22.16
N ALA A 75 13.16 -0.81 21.48
CA ALA A 75 13.29 -0.01 20.28
C ALA A 75 12.31 -0.48 19.19
N MET A 76 12.23 -1.80 18.94
CA MET A 76 11.31 -2.35 17.93
C MET A 76 9.83 -2.15 18.30
N VAL A 77 9.46 -2.31 19.57
CA VAL A 77 8.09 -2.04 20.04
C VAL A 77 7.72 -0.56 19.85
N ASN A 78 8.63 0.35 20.20
CA ASN A 78 8.41 1.79 20.00
C ASN A 78 8.35 2.14 18.51
N LEU A 79 9.19 1.54 17.66
CA LEU A 79 9.16 1.73 16.21
C LEU A 79 7.82 1.26 15.62
N ALA A 80 7.35 0.08 16.03
CA ALA A 80 6.05 -0.45 15.60
C ALA A 80 4.90 0.49 16.02
N ALA A 81 4.89 0.94 17.27
CA ALA A 81 3.90 1.88 17.77
C ALA A 81 3.95 3.23 17.02
N PHE A 82 5.13 3.71 16.66
CA PHE A 82 5.31 4.89 15.82
C PHE A 82 4.70 4.70 14.43
N VAL A 83 5.06 3.61 13.74
CA VAL A 83 4.58 3.32 12.37
C VAL A 83 3.06 3.20 12.34
N GLU A 84 2.47 2.46 13.27
CA GLU A 84 1.02 2.27 13.35
C GLU A 84 0.27 3.58 13.68
N SER A 85 0.79 4.35 14.61
CA SER A 85 0.18 5.64 15.01
C SER A 85 0.34 6.71 13.93
N TYR A 86 1.52 6.82 13.33
CA TYR A 86 1.80 7.79 12.26
C TYR A 86 1.03 7.44 10.98
N GLY A 87 0.86 6.15 10.68
CA GLY A 87 0.02 5.63 9.61
C GLY A 87 -1.49 5.84 9.85
N ALA A 88 -1.89 6.29 11.06
CA ALA A 88 -3.28 6.42 11.46
C ALA A 88 -4.10 5.14 11.19
N ASN A 89 -3.51 3.97 11.50
CA ASN A 89 -4.16 2.68 11.32
C ASN A 89 -5.44 2.61 12.19
N PRO A 90 -6.62 2.32 11.63
CA PRO A 90 -7.87 2.23 12.38
C PRO A 90 -7.87 1.16 13.48
N SER A 91 -7.05 0.11 13.29
CA SER A 91 -6.91 -0.99 14.27
C SER A 91 -6.03 -0.60 15.45
N PHE A 92 -5.17 0.41 15.31
CA PHE A 92 -4.29 0.88 16.36
C PHE A 92 -5.03 1.85 17.28
N ARG A 93 -5.50 1.37 18.44
CA ARG A 93 -6.24 2.14 19.42
C ARG A 93 -5.52 2.13 20.76
N PRO A 94 -4.51 2.98 20.98
CA PRO A 94 -3.81 3.03 22.24
C PRO A 94 -4.77 3.46 23.36
N ARG A 95 -4.79 2.71 24.47
CA ARG A 95 -5.66 3.01 25.63
C ARG A 95 -5.14 4.17 26.48
N PHE A 96 -3.89 4.55 26.25
CA PHE A 96 -3.22 5.59 27.01
C PHE A 96 -3.64 6.99 26.50
N ARG A 97 -4.16 7.83 27.37
CA ARG A 97 -4.73 9.15 27.03
C ARG A 97 -3.72 10.11 26.41
N PHE A 98 -2.46 10.04 26.85
CA PHE A 98 -1.38 10.93 26.40
C PHE A 98 -0.50 10.32 25.30
N PHE A 99 -0.97 9.26 24.64
CA PHE A 99 -0.22 8.65 23.57
C PHE A 99 -0.14 9.59 22.35
N HIS A 100 1.08 9.86 21.92
CA HIS A 100 1.34 10.58 20.68
C HIS A 100 2.46 9.89 19.91
N TRP A 101 2.40 9.87 18.59
CA TRP A 101 3.39 9.20 17.74
C TRP A 101 4.83 9.66 18.01
N SER A 102 5.03 10.96 18.36
CA SER A 102 6.34 11.52 18.67
C SER A 102 6.97 10.92 19.93
N ILE A 103 6.16 10.50 20.92
CA ILE A 103 6.65 9.84 22.14
C ILE A 103 7.23 8.46 21.78
N ALA A 104 6.55 7.72 20.91
CA ALA A 104 7.03 6.43 20.41
C ALA A 104 8.33 6.59 19.62
N MET A 105 8.42 7.60 18.75
CA MET A 105 9.65 7.90 18.01
C MET A 105 10.79 8.30 18.96
N TYR A 106 10.53 9.14 19.97
CA TYR A 106 11.51 9.48 20.97
C TYR A 106 11.99 8.24 21.74
N GLY A 107 11.10 7.36 22.15
CA GLY A 107 11.44 6.10 22.82
C GLY A 107 12.33 5.20 21.94
N PHE A 108 12.02 5.08 20.65
CA PHE A 108 12.87 4.37 19.69
C PHE A 108 14.29 4.94 19.64
N VAL A 109 14.41 6.26 19.41
CA VAL A 109 15.71 6.94 19.31
C VAL A 109 16.48 6.83 20.63
N ALA A 110 15.82 7.02 21.77
CA ALA A 110 16.45 6.92 23.09
C ALA A 110 17.02 5.50 23.35
N CYS A 111 16.28 4.45 23.02
CA CYS A 111 16.77 3.07 23.16
C CYS A 111 18.02 2.82 22.31
N ILE A 112 18.06 3.31 21.08
CA ILE A 112 19.22 3.18 20.19
C ILE A 112 20.42 3.97 20.76
N LEU A 113 20.21 5.21 21.18
CA LEU A 113 21.29 6.04 21.76
C LEU A 113 21.87 5.42 23.03
N VAL A 114 21.02 4.88 23.92
CA VAL A 114 21.47 4.21 25.15
C VAL A 114 22.25 2.94 24.80
N ALA A 115 21.82 2.15 23.82
CA ALA A 115 22.55 0.97 23.37
C ALA A 115 23.96 1.32 22.90
N PHE A 116 24.12 2.35 22.08
CA PHE A 116 25.44 2.82 21.63
C PHE A 116 26.28 3.42 22.74
N TYR A 117 25.65 4.02 23.75
CA TYR A 117 26.36 4.55 24.92
C TYR A 117 26.94 3.46 25.82
N ILE A 118 26.24 2.31 25.96
CA ILE A 118 26.69 1.19 26.76
C ILE A 118 27.85 0.46 26.09
N ASP A 119 27.62 -0.03 24.86
CA ASP A 119 28.64 -0.68 24.02
C ASP A 119 28.31 -0.51 22.56
N TYR A 120 29.12 0.27 21.83
CA TYR A 120 28.92 0.54 20.43
C TYR A 120 29.15 -0.69 19.52
N ILE A 121 30.02 -1.64 19.93
CA ILE A 121 30.32 -2.84 19.16
C ILE A 121 29.13 -3.79 19.27
N ALA A 122 28.65 -4.07 20.48
CA ALA A 122 27.51 -4.91 20.72
C ALA A 122 26.24 -4.33 20.12
N ALA A 123 26.02 -3.02 20.20
CA ALA A 123 24.89 -2.33 19.58
C ALA A 123 24.91 -2.46 18.06
N THR A 124 26.08 -2.28 17.43
CA THR A 124 26.23 -2.45 15.98
C THR A 124 25.94 -3.89 15.56
N ALA A 125 26.50 -4.86 16.28
CA ALA A 125 26.25 -6.30 16.02
C ALA A 125 24.76 -6.64 16.15
N ALA A 126 24.09 -6.13 17.19
CA ALA A 126 22.65 -6.36 17.39
C ALA A 126 21.80 -5.78 16.26
N LEU A 127 22.15 -4.58 15.77
CA LEU A 127 21.46 -3.96 14.61
C LEU A 127 21.70 -4.74 13.32
N VAL A 128 22.91 -5.24 13.08
CA VAL A 128 23.23 -6.07 11.90
C VAL A 128 22.41 -7.37 11.94
N ILE A 129 22.34 -8.01 13.11
CA ILE A 129 21.51 -9.23 13.30
C ILE A 129 20.03 -8.91 13.04
N ALA A 130 19.50 -7.83 13.62
CA ALA A 130 18.11 -7.41 13.42
C ALA A 130 17.82 -7.12 11.95
N TRP A 131 18.73 -6.44 11.26
CA TRP A 131 18.61 -6.17 9.83
C TRP A 131 18.66 -7.45 9.00
N GLY A 132 19.55 -8.37 9.30
CA GLY A 132 19.64 -9.69 8.67
C GLY A 132 18.35 -10.50 8.84
N LEU A 133 17.78 -10.52 10.05
CA LEU A 133 16.49 -11.16 10.34
C LEU A 133 15.35 -10.50 9.54
N PHE A 134 15.34 -9.16 9.46
CA PHE A 134 14.35 -8.43 8.66
C PHE A 134 14.44 -8.81 7.17
N LEU A 135 15.65 -8.87 6.60
CA LEU A 135 15.85 -9.28 5.21
C LEU A 135 15.43 -10.73 4.98
N TYR A 136 15.74 -11.61 5.92
CA TYR A 136 15.33 -13.02 5.88
C TYR A 136 13.80 -13.16 5.86
N ILE A 137 13.10 -12.47 6.77
CA ILE A 137 11.64 -12.48 6.86
C ILE A 137 11.04 -11.87 5.59
N LYS A 138 11.57 -10.73 5.11
CA LYS A 138 11.11 -10.07 3.89
C LYS A 138 11.23 -10.96 2.65
N HIS A 139 12.33 -11.71 2.54
CA HIS A 139 12.56 -12.59 1.37
C HIS A 139 11.58 -13.77 1.33
N ARG A 140 11.08 -14.19 2.48
CA ARG A 140 10.18 -15.35 2.59
C ARG A 140 8.74 -15.09 2.19
N GLN A 141 8.33 -13.85 1.92
CA GLN A 141 6.97 -13.48 1.52
C GLN A 141 5.90 -14.26 2.31
N PHE A 142 5.86 -14.06 3.63
CA PHE A 142 4.77 -14.62 4.42
C PHE A 142 3.47 -14.00 3.95
N GLU A 143 2.51 -14.83 3.53
CA GLU A 143 1.11 -14.45 3.40
C GLU A 143 0.57 -14.23 4.82
N VAL A 144 0.73 -13.02 5.32
CA VAL A 144 0.25 -12.66 6.66
C VAL A 144 -0.96 -11.77 6.47
N ASP A 145 -2.09 -12.18 7.03
CA ASP A 145 -3.35 -11.43 7.07
C ASP A 145 -3.30 -10.15 7.94
N PHE A 146 -2.11 -9.68 8.27
CA PHE A 146 -1.95 -8.40 8.96
C PHE A 146 -2.15 -7.26 7.96
N GLY A 147 -3.13 -6.39 8.24
CA GLY A 147 -3.39 -5.22 7.43
C GLY A 147 -2.10 -4.45 7.12
N ASP A 148 -1.86 -4.17 5.84
CA ASP A 148 -0.66 -3.50 5.38
C ASP A 148 -0.60 -2.07 5.96
N ALA A 149 0.27 -1.85 6.94
CA ALA A 149 0.53 -0.54 7.54
C ALA A 149 0.87 0.52 6.47
N ARG A 150 1.54 0.10 5.37
CA ARG A 150 1.86 0.96 4.23
C ARG A 150 0.61 1.49 3.55
N ARG A 151 -0.40 0.64 3.36
CA ARG A 151 -1.69 1.04 2.76
C ARG A 151 -2.42 2.06 3.66
N GLY A 152 -2.44 1.83 4.97
CA GLY A 152 -2.99 2.76 5.95
C GLY A 152 -2.32 4.13 5.92
N PHE A 153 -0.98 4.14 5.86
CA PHE A 153 -0.19 5.35 5.74
C PHE A 153 -0.49 6.13 4.45
N LEU A 154 -0.50 5.44 3.29
CA LEU A 154 -0.83 6.06 2.00
C LEU A 154 -2.23 6.65 2.01
N TYR A 155 -3.21 5.91 2.53
CA TYR A 155 -4.59 6.39 2.64
C TYR A 155 -4.70 7.64 3.53
N SER A 156 -4.04 7.63 4.68
CA SER A 156 -4.03 8.76 5.60
C SER A 156 -3.41 10.01 4.94
N ARG A 157 -2.30 9.87 4.20
CA ARG A 157 -1.70 10.97 3.45
C ARG A 157 -2.58 11.49 2.34
N ILE A 158 -3.20 10.61 1.55
CA ILE A 158 -4.15 11.00 0.50
C ILE A 158 -5.30 11.80 1.12
N ARG A 159 -5.91 11.31 2.18
CA ARG A 159 -7.01 11.99 2.88
C ARG A 159 -6.62 13.39 3.35
N MET A 160 -5.47 13.51 4.04
CA MET A 160 -4.99 14.79 4.54
C MET A 160 -4.68 15.76 3.40
N ASN A 161 -4.07 15.28 2.31
CA ASN A 161 -3.74 16.11 1.16
C ASN A 161 -5.01 16.56 0.41
N LEU A 162 -6.03 15.69 0.30
CA LEU A 162 -7.32 16.06 -0.28
C LEU A 162 -8.02 17.17 0.51
N TYR A 163 -8.01 17.11 1.84
CA TYR A 163 -8.56 18.19 2.68
C TYR A 163 -7.78 19.49 2.54
N LYS A 164 -6.46 19.44 2.45
CA LYS A 164 -5.64 20.62 2.19
C LYS A 164 -5.93 21.20 0.82
N LEU A 165 -5.98 20.36 -0.20
CA LEU A 165 -6.27 20.77 -1.57
C LEU A 165 -7.65 21.44 -1.69
N ALA A 166 -8.67 20.88 -1.01
CA ALA A 166 -10.04 21.44 -0.99
C ALA A 166 -10.13 22.83 -0.36
N ARG A 167 -9.21 23.16 0.55
CA ARG A 167 -9.14 24.47 1.23
C ARG A 167 -8.22 25.47 0.54
N THR A 168 -7.41 25.00 -0.40
CA THR A 168 -6.48 25.86 -1.14
C THR A 168 -7.20 26.51 -2.32
N PRO A 169 -7.14 27.85 -2.47
CA PRO A 169 -7.77 28.53 -3.59
C PRO A 169 -7.19 28.07 -4.92
N VAL A 170 -8.07 27.90 -5.91
CA VAL A 170 -7.68 27.47 -7.25
C VAL A 170 -7.05 28.65 -7.98
N HIS A 171 -5.84 28.48 -8.50
CA HIS A 171 -5.16 29.46 -9.33
C HIS A 171 -5.01 28.89 -10.75
N PRO A 172 -5.28 29.66 -11.83
CA PRO A 172 -5.21 29.17 -13.21
C PRO A 172 -3.87 28.53 -13.60
N LYS A 173 -2.75 29.01 -13.05
CA LYS A 173 -1.41 28.41 -13.26
C LYS A 173 -1.27 26.99 -12.70
N ASN A 174 -2.14 26.60 -11.77
CA ASN A 174 -2.14 25.28 -11.13
C ASN A 174 -3.16 24.32 -11.77
N TRP A 175 -3.72 24.72 -12.92
CA TRP A 175 -4.63 23.86 -13.66
C TRP A 175 -3.95 22.54 -14.04
N ARG A 176 -4.68 21.43 -13.85
CA ARG A 176 -4.21 20.09 -14.15
C ARG A 176 -5.29 19.33 -14.91
N PRO A 177 -4.92 18.53 -15.91
CA PRO A 177 -5.89 17.71 -16.62
C PRO A 177 -6.39 16.59 -15.70
N THR A 178 -7.70 16.54 -15.46
CA THR A 178 -8.39 15.43 -14.86
C THR A 178 -9.32 14.86 -15.92
N MET A 179 -8.90 13.76 -16.55
CA MET A 179 -9.50 13.24 -17.75
C MET A 179 -10.38 12.03 -17.50
N VAL A 180 -11.53 12.02 -18.14
CA VAL A 180 -12.42 10.86 -18.23
C VAL A 180 -12.45 10.38 -19.66
N ILE A 181 -12.07 9.15 -19.92
CA ILE A 181 -12.13 8.50 -21.22
C ILE A 181 -13.38 7.64 -21.26
N LEU A 182 -14.31 7.96 -22.15
CA LEU A 182 -15.52 7.15 -22.37
C LEU A 182 -15.22 6.10 -23.44
N SER A 183 -15.24 4.85 -23.06
CA SER A 183 -14.97 3.73 -23.97
C SER A 183 -16.14 2.75 -24.00
N SER A 184 -16.67 2.53 -25.21
CA SER A 184 -17.66 1.48 -25.47
C SER A 184 -17.01 0.14 -25.85
N ARG A 185 -15.79 0.17 -26.42
CA ARG A 185 -15.02 -1.00 -26.86
C ARG A 185 -13.56 -0.86 -26.44
N PRO A 186 -13.24 -1.11 -25.17
CA PRO A 186 -11.88 -0.89 -24.63
C PRO A 186 -10.80 -1.61 -25.43
N GLU A 187 -11.10 -2.83 -25.92
CA GLU A 187 -10.18 -3.64 -26.70
C GLU A 187 -9.72 -2.97 -28.00
N MET A 188 -10.59 -2.21 -28.63
CA MET A 188 -10.29 -1.48 -29.87
C MET A 188 -9.82 -0.05 -29.63
N GLN A 189 -10.17 0.52 -28.50
CA GLN A 189 -9.94 1.95 -28.18
C GLN A 189 -8.77 2.18 -27.23
N PHE A 190 -7.83 1.23 -27.12
CA PHE A 190 -6.63 1.34 -26.26
C PHE A 190 -5.71 2.51 -26.67
N TYR A 191 -5.85 3.09 -27.86
CA TYR A 191 -5.13 4.28 -28.29
C TYR A 191 -5.55 5.55 -27.53
N MET A 192 -6.78 5.60 -27.03
CA MET A 192 -7.27 6.75 -26.27
C MET A 192 -6.52 6.94 -24.94
N PRO A 193 -6.35 5.93 -24.08
CA PRO A 193 -5.55 6.07 -22.87
C PRO A 193 -4.07 6.40 -23.19
N TYR A 194 -3.47 5.89 -24.27
CA TYR A 194 -2.12 6.32 -24.67
C TYR A 194 -2.05 7.83 -24.96
N PHE A 195 -3.00 8.34 -25.74
CA PHE A 195 -3.04 9.75 -26.06
C PHE A 195 -3.32 10.61 -24.81
N ALA A 196 -4.22 10.15 -23.95
CA ALA A 196 -4.51 10.82 -22.68
C ALA A 196 -3.27 10.92 -21.78
N THR A 197 -2.49 9.83 -21.66
CA THR A 197 -1.23 9.82 -20.90
C THR A 197 -0.21 10.82 -21.47
N MET A 198 -0.13 10.96 -22.80
CA MET A 198 0.73 11.96 -23.43
C MET A 198 0.29 13.39 -23.12
N LEU A 199 -1.03 13.67 -23.13
CA LEU A 199 -1.58 14.99 -22.81
C LEU A 199 -1.39 15.34 -21.33
N GLU A 200 -1.54 14.35 -20.45
CA GLU A 200 -1.47 14.52 -19.00
C GLU A 200 -0.05 14.80 -18.53
N SER A 201 0.96 14.19 -19.17
CA SER A 201 2.40 14.40 -18.91
C SER A 201 2.78 14.26 -17.42
N ASP A 202 2.28 13.25 -16.73
CA ASP A 202 2.48 12.95 -15.30
C ASP A 202 2.01 14.07 -14.33
N ARG A 203 1.01 14.86 -14.74
CA ARG A 203 0.52 16.01 -13.97
C ARG A 203 -0.93 15.95 -13.56
N GLY A 204 -1.69 14.98 -14.04
CA GLY A 204 -3.13 14.87 -13.84
C GLY A 204 -3.59 13.51 -13.36
N ILE A 205 -4.86 13.23 -13.61
CA ILE A 205 -5.50 11.95 -13.27
C ILE A 205 -6.32 11.52 -14.48
N ILE A 206 -6.21 10.26 -14.86
CA ILE A 206 -6.94 9.69 -15.99
C ILE A 206 -7.81 8.53 -15.49
N SER A 207 -9.09 8.56 -15.80
CA SER A 207 -10.01 7.44 -15.59
C SER A 207 -10.55 6.96 -16.93
N MET A 208 -10.47 5.66 -17.21
CA MET A 208 -11.11 5.04 -18.37
C MET A 208 -12.37 4.36 -17.91
N VAL A 209 -13.50 4.80 -18.45
CA VAL A 209 -14.84 4.41 -17.99
C VAL A 209 -15.57 3.65 -19.08
N GLN A 210 -16.06 2.48 -18.73
CA GLN A 210 -16.96 1.69 -19.57
C GLN A 210 -18.36 1.69 -18.97
N PHE A 211 -19.35 2.10 -19.76
CA PHE A 211 -20.75 2.00 -19.40
C PHE A 211 -21.32 0.68 -19.95
N VAL A 212 -21.96 -0.08 -19.08
CA VAL A 212 -22.60 -1.35 -19.41
C VAL A 212 -24.09 -1.22 -19.18
N GLU A 213 -24.86 -1.24 -20.25
CA GLU A 213 -26.32 -1.21 -20.15
C GLU A 213 -26.86 -2.58 -19.75
N CYS A 214 -27.60 -2.64 -18.67
CA CYS A 214 -28.21 -3.83 -18.14
C CYS A 214 -29.64 -3.59 -17.69
N ARG A 215 -30.54 -4.53 -18.01
CA ARG A 215 -31.95 -4.47 -17.61
C ARG A 215 -32.22 -5.11 -16.23
N VAL A 216 -31.27 -5.84 -15.68
CA VAL A 216 -31.50 -6.72 -14.53
C VAL A 216 -31.04 -6.08 -13.24
N ASP A 217 -31.90 -6.13 -12.24
CA ASP A 217 -31.66 -5.53 -10.91
C ASP A 217 -30.82 -6.44 -9.97
N SER A 218 -30.53 -7.69 -10.36
CA SER A 218 -30.11 -8.73 -9.43
C SER A 218 -28.59 -8.91 -9.22
N ASP A 219 -27.71 -8.49 -10.14
CA ASP A 219 -26.26 -8.68 -9.97
C ASP A 219 -25.37 -7.58 -10.61
N ALA A 220 -25.77 -6.34 -10.44
CA ALA A 220 -25.02 -5.20 -10.96
C ALA A 220 -23.58 -5.12 -10.40
N PHE A 221 -23.36 -5.57 -9.15
CA PHE A 221 -22.04 -5.57 -8.53
C PHE A 221 -21.12 -6.64 -9.13
N GLY A 222 -21.61 -7.86 -9.32
CA GLY A 222 -20.83 -8.92 -9.95
C GLY A 222 -20.44 -8.58 -11.38
N MET A 223 -21.38 -8.05 -12.17
CA MET A 223 -21.11 -7.56 -13.52
C MET A 223 -20.08 -6.43 -13.53
N ARG A 224 -20.21 -5.44 -12.67
CA ARG A 224 -19.27 -4.34 -12.57
C ARG A 224 -17.86 -4.85 -12.29
N ASP A 225 -17.70 -5.75 -11.34
CA ASP A 225 -16.39 -6.29 -10.96
C ASP A 225 -15.78 -7.17 -12.06
N GLN A 226 -16.61 -7.92 -12.80
CA GLN A 226 -16.18 -8.70 -13.95
C GLN A 226 -15.64 -7.79 -15.07
N TYR A 227 -16.41 -6.80 -15.49
CA TYR A 227 -16.00 -5.87 -16.55
C TYR A 227 -14.80 -5.02 -16.11
N ARG A 228 -14.71 -4.65 -14.83
CA ARG A 228 -13.56 -3.94 -14.30
C ARG A 228 -12.28 -4.78 -14.37
N LYS A 229 -12.35 -6.06 -14.04
CA LYS A 229 -11.22 -6.99 -14.20
C LYS A 229 -10.80 -7.12 -15.67
N GLN A 230 -11.75 -7.21 -16.58
CA GLN A 230 -11.48 -7.24 -18.02
C GLN A 230 -10.79 -5.95 -18.48
N LEU A 231 -11.32 -4.80 -18.10
CA LEU A 231 -10.74 -3.50 -18.44
C LEU A 231 -9.32 -3.33 -17.86
N THR A 232 -9.10 -3.78 -16.62
CA THR A 232 -7.77 -3.80 -16.01
C THR A 232 -6.80 -4.68 -16.81
N GLY A 233 -7.23 -5.89 -17.20
CA GLY A 233 -6.40 -6.79 -18.00
C GLY A 233 -6.04 -6.22 -19.38
N ILE A 234 -6.96 -5.49 -20.02
CA ILE A 234 -6.68 -4.80 -21.29
C ILE A 234 -5.63 -3.70 -21.10
N LEU A 235 -5.74 -2.89 -20.05
CA LEU A 235 -4.76 -1.84 -19.75
C LEU A 235 -3.38 -2.43 -19.44
N GLU A 236 -3.31 -3.48 -18.64
CA GLU A 236 -2.06 -4.19 -18.31
C GLU A 236 -1.43 -4.83 -19.55
N GLN A 237 -2.21 -5.46 -20.42
CA GLN A 237 -1.74 -6.04 -21.69
C GLN A 237 -1.07 -4.99 -22.58
N HIS A 238 -1.51 -3.75 -22.49
CA HIS A 238 -0.97 -2.62 -23.23
C HIS A 238 0.06 -1.80 -22.45
N GLU A 239 0.51 -2.27 -21.27
CA GLU A 239 1.49 -1.59 -20.41
C GLU A 239 1.04 -0.19 -19.95
N ILE A 240 -0.27 0.03 -19.76
CA ILE A 240 -0.86 1.30 -19.33
C ILE A 240 -1.22 1.23 -17.85
N TYR A 241 -0.35 1.72 -16.98
CA TYR A 241 -0.50 1.66 -15.51
C TYR A 241 -0.97 2.96 -14.88
N SER A 242 -0.98 4.07 -15.61
CA SER A 242 -1.34 5.40 -15.12
C SER A 242 -2.82 5.75 -15.25
N VAL A 243 -3.65 4.80 -15.71
CA VAL A 243 -5.08 5.00 -15.97
C VAL A 243 -5.91 4.16 -15.01
N PHE A 244 -6.88 4.78 -14.35
CA PHE A 244 -7.81 4.11 -13.44
C PHE A 244 -8.98 3.50 -14.21
N PRO A 245 -9.16 2.16 -14.19
CA PRO A 245 -10.30 1.52 -14.82
C PRO A 245 -11.56 1.66 -13.98
N GLU A 246 -12.64 2.17 -14.57
CA GLU A 246 -13.94 2.28 -13.92
C GLU A 246 -15.04 1.69 -14.81
N VAL A 247 -16.05 1.10 -14.17
CA VAL A 247 -17.21 0.53 -14.86
C VAL A 247 -18.49 1.01 -14.20
N VAL A 248 -19.41 1.49 -15.01
CA VAL A 248 -20.73 1.93 -14.58
C VAL A 248 -21.80 1.02 -15.22
N VAL A 249 -22.52 0.31 -14.40
CA VAL A 249 -23.68 -0.50 -14.83
C VAL A 249 -24.93 0.38 -14.74
N CYS A 250 -25.65 0.54 -15.83
CA CYS A 250 -26.78 1.46 -15.90
C CYS A 250 -27.92 0.90 -16.79
N LYS A 251 -29.12 1.48 -16.63
CA LYS A 251 -30.27 1.19 -17.49
C LYS A 251 -30.39 2.15 -18.68
N ASP A 252 -29.83 3.36 -18.56
CA ASP A 252 -29.91 4.42 -19.53
C ASP A 252 -28.58 5.16 -19.52
N PHE A 253 -27.86 5.11 -20.64
CA PHE A 253 -26.53 5.70 -20.77
C PHE A 253 -26.55 7.22 -20.58
N ASP A 254 -27.49 7.92 -21.19
CA ASP A 254 -27.51 9.39 -21.18
C ASP A 254 -27.69 9.95 -19.75
N LYS A 255 -28.58 9.32 -18.96
CA LYS A 255 -28.77 9.67 -17.55
C LYS A 255 -27.57 9.30 -16.70
N ALA A 256 -27.02 8.12 -16.92
CA ALA A 256 -25.85 7.64 -16.19
C ALA A 256 -24.63 8.52 -16.46
N LEU A 257 -24.40 8.92 -17.70
CA LEU A 257 -23.31 9.82 -18.07
C LEU A 257 -23.43 11.16 -17.34
N TYR A 258 -24.62 11.77 -17.36
CA TYR A 258 -24.86 13.05 -16.70
C TYR A 258 -24.58 12.99 -15.20
N ILE A 259 -25.08 11.96 -14.51
CA ILE A 259 -24.86 11.75 -13.06
C ILE A 259 -23.39 11.44 -12.79
N PHE A 260 -22.79 10.58 -13.59
CA PHE A 260 -21.40 10.16 -13.42
C PHE A 260 -20.43 11.34 -13.51
N LEU A 261 -20.54 12.16 -14.54
CA LEU A 261 -19.64 13.32 -14.72
C LEU A 261 -19.72 14.33 -13.57
N GLN A 262 -20.87 14.47 -12.92
CA GLN A 262 -21.02 15.35 -11.76
C GLN A 262 -20.47 14.76 -10.48
N SER A 263 -20.57 13.44 -10.31
CA SER A 263 -20.26 12.74 -9.04
C SER A 263 -18.90 12.05 -9.06
N HIS A 264 -18.28 11.86 -10.23
CA HIS A 264 -17.01 11.15 -10.36
C HIS A 264 -15.88 11.89 -9.65
N LEU A 265 -15.05 11.10 -8.96
CA LEU A 265 -13.95 11.54 -8.12
C LEU A 265 -14.35 12.32 -6.84
N VAL A 266 -13.40 12.50 -5.95
CA VAL A 266 -13.65 13.02 -4.59
C VAL A 266 -13.17 14.46 -4.45
N GLY A 267 -14.04 15.31 -3.91
CA GLY A 267 -13.69 16.67 -3.50
C GLY A 267 -13.21 17.55 -4.65
N PRO A 268 -12.00 18.09 -4.58
CA PRO A 268 -11.48 19.03 -5.59
C PRO A 268 -11.02 18.35 -6.90
N LEU A 269 -10.97 17.02 -6.94
CA LEU A 269 -10.51 16.25 -8.10
C LEU A 269 -11.64 16.01 -9.10
N LYS A 270 -12.35 17.08 -9.52
CA LYS A 270 -13.42 16.97 -10.51
C LYS A 270 -12.84 16.82 -11.92
N PRO A 271 -13.45 16.01 -12.81
CA PRO A 271 -13.05 15.95 -14.21
C PRO A 271 -13.24 17.30 -14.89
N ASN A 272 -12.29 17.65 -15.74
CA ASN A 272 -12.34 18.88 -16.55
C ASN A 272 -12.21 18.60 -18.06
N ILE A 273 -11.81 17.38 -18.42
CA ILE A 273 -11.72 16.92 -19.81
C ILE A 273 -12.44 15.58 -19.93
N VAL A 274 -13.30 15.47 -20.92
CA VAL A 274 -13.93 14.22 -21.33
C VAL A 274 -13.42 13.85 -22.72
N MET A 275 -12.87 12.64 -22.84
CA MET A 275 -12.38 12.10 -24.10
C MET A 275 -13.34 11.01 -24.58
N MET A 276 -13.76 11.08 -25.83
CA MET A 276 -14.68 10.11 -26.44
C MET A 276 -14.31 9.80 -27.89
N GLY A 277 -14.72 8.63 -28.36
CA GLY A 277 -14.55 8.26 -29.77
C GLY A 277 -15.50 9.03 -30.68
N PHE A 278 -15.06 9.32 -31.90
CA PHE A 278 -15.93 9.82 -32.94
C PHE A 278 -16.85 8.69 -33.43
N PRO A 279 -18.15 8.94 -33.70
CA PRO A 279 -19.07 7.92 -34.17
C PRO A 279 -18.72 7.47 -35.58
N ASP A 280 -18.76 6.17 -35.81
CA ASP A 280 -18.54 5.57 -37.13
C ASP A 280 -19.83 5.59 -38.01
N ASN A 281 -21.02 5.76 -37.42
CA ASN A 281 -22.32 5.71 -38.09
C ASN A 281 -23.08 6.99 -37.86
N GLU A 282 -23.82 7.42 -38.91
CA GLU A 282 -24.67 8.61 -38.89
C GLU A 282 -25.75 8.57 -37.81
N GLU A 283 -26.34 7.41 -37.54
CA GLU A 283 -27.34 7.21 -36.47
C GLU A 283 -26.84 7.56 -35.06
N ARG A 284 -25.53 7.47 -34.84
CA ARG A 284 -24.89 7.79 -33.57
C ARG A 284 -24.46 9.26 -33.46
N ILE A 285 -24.51 10.01 -34.54
CA ILE A 285 -24.12 11.45 -34.55
C ILE A 285 -25.01 12.24 -33.60
N ASP A 286 -26.32 12.04 -33.67
CA ASP A 286 -27.28 12.77 -32.81
C ASP A 286 -27.09 12.41 -31.32
N GLN A 287 -26.77 11.18 -31.03
CA GLN A 287 -26.43 10.76 -29.65
C GLN A 287 -25.16 11.44 -29.18
N ASN A 288 -24.11 11.45 -29.99
CA ASN A 288 -22.87 12.13 -29.65
C ASN A 288 -23.05 13.63 -29.46
N ILE A 289 -23.88 14.27 -30.27
CA ILE A 289 -24.22 15.69 -30.10
C ILE A 289 -24.88 15.93 -28.75
N ARG A 290 -25.79 15.07 -28.31
CA ARG A 290 -26.39 15.17 -26.95
C ARG A 290 -25.33 15.01 -25.87
N HIS A 291 -24.39 14.08 -26.01
CA HIS A 291 -23.30 13.89 -25.05
C HIS A 291 -22.39 15.12 -24.98
N ILE A 292 -22.03 15.71 -26.13
CA ILE A 292 -21.22 16.93 -26.19
C ILE A 292 -21.94 18.09 -25.48
N ARG A 293 -23.26 18.27 -25.73
CA ARG A 293 -24.05 19.29 -25.03
C ARG A 293 -24.05 19.05 -23.51
N THR A 294 -24.21 17.84 -23.08
CA THR A 294 -24.12 17.45 -21.66
C THR A 294 -22.76 17.83 -21.04
N ILE A 295 -21.66 17.50 -21.73
CA ILE A 295 -20.30 17.81 -21.29
C ILE A 295 -20.09 19.34 -21.21
N GLN A 296 -20.56 20.09 -22.24
CA GLN A 296 -20.48 21.55 -22.26
C GLN A 296 -21.32 22.23 -21.18
N THR A 297 -22.52 21.70 -20.89
CA THR A 297 -23.37 22.20 -19.79
C THR A 297 -22.70 22.06 -18.45
N LEU A 298 -21.84 21.05 -18.29
CA LEU A 298 -21.04 20.82 -17.07
C LEU A 298 -19.71 21.58 -17.07
N HIS A 299 -19.49 22.50 -18.04
CA HIS A 299 -18.26 23.29 -18.17
C HIS A 299 -16.98 22.48 -18.34
N MET A 300 -17.07 21.29 -18.96
CA MET A 300 -15.93 20.43 -19.25
C MET A 300 -15.51 20.54 -20.71
N SER A 301 -14.21 20.35 -20.98
CA SER A 301 -13.68 20.26 -22.33
C SER A 301 -13.96 18.89 -22.93
N CYS A 302 -14.33 18.82 -24.20
CA CYS A 302 -14.55 17.58 -24.91
C CYS A 302 -13.43 17.36 -25.94
N VAL A 303 -12.79 16.19 -25.90
CA VAL A 303 -11.80 15.73 -26.88
C VAL A 303 -12.41 14.57 -27.66
N MET A 304 -12.55 14.70 -28.95
CA MET A 304 -13.07 13.63 -29.81
C MET A 304 -11.93 13.02 -30.61
N MET A 305 -11.87 11.69 -30.60
CA MET A 305 -10.84 10.94 -31.33
C MET A 305 -11.47 10.06 -32.40
N HIS A 306 -11.01 10.22 -33.62
CA HIS A 306 -11.37 9.36 -34.72
C HIS A 306 -10.36 8.23 -34.89
N ASN A 307 -10.79 7.07 -35.43
CA ASN A 307 -10.02 5.84 -35.57
C ASN A 307 -8.56 6.04 -36.01
N PHE A 308 -7.61 5.77 -35.11
CA PHE A 308 -6.20 6.09 -35.27
C PHE A 308 -5.35 4.88 -35.73
N ASP A 309 -5.90 3.91 -36.43
CA ASP A 309 -5.18 2.71 -36.87
C ASP A 309 -3.89 3.04 -37.65
N ARG A 310 -3.85 4.18 -38.37
CA ARG A 310 -2.69 4.63 -39.13
C ARG A 310 -1.50 5.07 -38.25
N TYR A 311 -1.76 5.53 -37.02
CA TYR A 311 -0.74 6.07 -36.09
C TYR A 311 -0.35 5.11 -34.97
N ARG A 312 -0.92 3.93 -34.92
CA ARG A 312 -0.71 2.87 -33.91
C ARG A 312 0.76 2.55 -33.67
N ARG A 313 1.59 2.54 -34.72
CA ARG A 313 3.03 2.27 -34.64
C ARG A 313 3.84 3.44 -34.08
N LEU A 314 3.45 4.66 -34.33
CA LEU A 314 4.13 5.88 -33.85
C LEU A 314 3.90 6.08 -32.35
N LEU A 315 2.66 5.91 -31.87
CA LEU A 315 2.29 6.04 -30.46
C LEU A 315 3.04 5.03 -29.59
N ARG A 316 3.16 3.78 -30.01
CA ARG A 316 3.96 2.76 -29.28
C ARG A 316 5.44 3.10 -29.15
N ARG A 317 6.04 3.78 -30.13
CA ARG A 317 7.44 4.22 -30.07
C ARG A 317 7.66 5.35 -29.07
N VAL A 318 6.74 6.29 -29.00
CA VAL A 318 6.83 7.45 -28.11
C VAL A 318 6.69 7.04 -26.64
N VAL A 319 5.80 6.10 -26.35
CA VAL A 319 5.59 5.60 -24.97
C VAL A 319 6.74 4.69 -24.49
N ARG A 320 7.36 3.90 -25.41
CA ARG A 320 8.53 3.06 -25.05
C ARG A 320 9.85 3.85 -24.95
N GLY A 321 9.89 5.06 -25.39
CA GLY A 321 11.07 5.95 -25.35
C GLY A 321 11.14 6.83 -24.10
N ARG A 322 10.22 6.64 -23.17
CA ARG A 322 10.24 7.23 -21.81
C ARG A 322 10.39 6.12 -20.78
#